data_60caf8dca670cc526d4c0b71a46bb37d
#
_entry.id   60caf8dca670cc526d4c0b71a46bb37d
#
_cell.length_a   1.000
_cell.length_b   1.000
_cell.length_c   1.000
_cell.angle_alpha   90.00
_cell.angle_beta   90.00
_cell.angle_gamma   90.00
#
_symmetry.space_group_name_H-M   'P 1'
#
loop_
_entity.id
_entity.type
_entity.pdbx_description
1 polymer ?
#
loop_
_entity_poly.entity_id
_entity_poly.type
_entity_poly.pdbx_seq_one_letter_code
_entity_poly.pdbx_strand_id
1 'polypeptide(L)'
;MNLEGRRSSGNVEDRRGQSAGMGGGLGNIFGSRGSSAGGGGGFNIIALLLQMFLSGKGGNGGKKGGGCGCLGIIVALVVVYLVISGGGGSILGGLLGGMEGGMPTASNGEKTEYVESAQEKELYDFATKILAGTEDVWSSEFQKMGKTYKAPKLVIFTDAVRSGCGNASSSTGPFYCSADQTVYIDLSFFMSMKKQIGADGDFAYAYVIAHEVGHHVQYLLGTLEQAHRQMASYGQGSKEANQISVRLELQADFYAGVWAYHDNRMFHSIEDGDIEEGLNAAQKIGDDYLQKKARGYTVPESFNHGTSAQRSSWLKKGVRTGDITQGDTFSMSWDRL
;
A
#
# COMPACT_ATOMS: atom_id res chain seq x y z
N MET A 1 15.87 -14.26 -3.94
CA MET A 1 15.65 -14.24 -5.43
C MET A 1 16.94 -13.95 -6.18
N ASN A 2 17.19 -14.63 -7.28
CA ASN A 2 18.33 -14.33 -8.15
C ASN A 2 17.93 -13.28 -9.23
N LEU A 3 18.46 -12.09 -9.12
CA LEU A 3 18.28 -10.98 -10.06
C LEU A 3 19.58 -10.57 -10.76
N GLU A 4 20.59 -11.42 -10.74
CA GLU A 4 21.87 -11.16 -11.41
C GLU A 4 21.68 -11.07 -12.93
N GLY A 5 22.31 -10.09 -13.57
CA GLY A 5 22.18 -9.86 -15.00
C GLY A 5 20.81 -9.36 -15.48
N ARG A 6 19.82 -9.16 -14.60
CA ARG A 6 18.51 -8.63 -14.97
C ARG A 6 18.57 -7.15 -15.34
N ARG A 7 17.81 -6.78 -16.37
CA ARG A 7 17.62 -5.38 -16.71
C ARG A 7 16.81 -4.64 -15.64
N SER A 8 17.01 -3.35 -15.54
CA SER A 8 16.12 -2.44 -14.80
C SER A 8 15.06 -1.86 -15.75
N SER A 9 13.88 -1.58 -15.23
CA SER A 9 12.81 -0.91 -15.98
C SER A 9 13.16 0.56 -16.23
N GLY A 10 12.84 1.05 -17.43
CA GLY A 10 12.86 2.47 -17.76
C GLY A 10 11.58 3.22 -17.35
N ASN A 11 10.53 2.51 -16.89
CA ASN A 11 9.25 3.12 -16.49
C ASN A 11 9.27 3.54 -15.00
N VAL A 12 10.42 4.00 -14.50
CA VAL A 12 10.60 4.40 -13.11
C VAL A 12 10.83 5.90 -13.03
N GLU A 13 10.16 6.55 -12.10
CA GLU A 13 10.36 7.96 -11.76
C GLU A 13 10.79 8.05 -10.29
N ASP A 14 12.01 8.54 -10.06
CA ASP A 14 12.56 8.76 -8.73
C ASP A 14 12.13 10.14 -8.21
N ARG A 15 11.31 10.13 -7.16
CA ARG A 15 10.87 11.34 -6.44
C ARG A 15 11.38 11.38 -5.00
N ARG A 16 12.36 10.56 -4.65
CA ARG A 16 12.97 10.58 -3.32
C ARG A 16 13.63 11.93 -3.06
N GLY A 17 13.54 12.41 -1.83
CA GLY A 17 14.07 13.72 -1.43
C GLY A 17 13.33 14.92 -2.06
N GLN A 18 12.31 14.71 -2.87
CA GLN A 18 11.48 15.80 -3.38
C GLN A 18 10.38 16.09 -2.36
N SER A 19 10.34 17.34 -1.85
CA SER A 19 9.20 17.79 -1.08
C SER A 19 7.98 17.71 -2.01
N ALA A 20 6.98 16.90 -1.67
CA ALA A 20 5.67 17.03 -2.30
C ALA A 20 5.27 18.49 -2.15
N GLY A 21 5.25 19.25 -3.25
CA GLY A 21 5.09 20.70 -3.23
C GLY A 21 3.81 21.12 -2.50
N MET A 22 3.86 21.12 -1.19
CA MET A 22 2.86 21.69 -0.30
C MET A 22 3.09 23.22 -0.20
N GLY A 23 2.97 23.89 -1.34
CA GLY A 23 2.73 25.32 -1.35
C GLY A 23 1.31 25.56 -0.86
N GLY A 24 1.13 25.67 0.45
CA GLY A 24 -0.17 26.02 1.05
C GLY A 24 -0.38 25.34 2.39
N GLY A 25 0.02 25.99 3.46
CA GLY A 25 -0.40 25.89 4.86
C GLY A 25 -0.93 24.56 5.39
N LEU A 26 -0.27 24.04 6.38
CA LEU A 26 -0.70 22.96 7.30
C LEU A 26 -2.16 23.13 7.85
N GLY A 27 -2.82 24.23 7.53
CA GLY A 27 -4.19 24.55 7.99
C GLY A 27 -5.31 23.76 7.32
N ASN A 28 -5.09 23.12 6.17
CA ASN A 28 -6.16 22.46 5.42
C ASN A 28 -6.22 20.93 5.58
N ILE A 29 -5.34 20.32 6.34
CA ILE A 29 -5.39 18.86 6.56
C ILE A 29 -6.47 18.47 7.57
N PHE A 30 -6.90 19.40 8.43
CA PHE A 30 -7.85 19.14 9.52
C PHE A 30 -9.23 19.81 9.40
N GLY A 31 -9.52 20.49 8.30
CA GLY A 31 -10.78 21.20 8.19
C GLY A 31 -11.27 21.40 6.78
N SER A 32 -11.96 20.43 6.21
CA SER A 32 -12.99 20.72 5.21
C SER A 32 -14.04 19.61 5.17
N ARG A 33 -15.16 19.88 5.80
CA ARG A 33 -16.46 19.34 5.42
C ARG A 33 -16.86 20.01 4.12
N GLY A 34 -17.07 19.24 3.07
CA GLY A 34 -17.66 19.79 1.85
C GLY A 34 -17.47 18.85 0.67
N SER A 35 -18.50 18.04 0.41
CA SER A 35 -18.97 17.46 -0.85
C SER A 35 -18.14 17.71 -2.11
N SER A 36 -17.74 16.65 -2.80
CA SER A 36 -18.16 16.34 -4.17
C SER A 36 -17.27 15.26 -4.80
N ALA A 37 -17.92 14.16 -5.16
CA ALA A 37 -17.79 13.34 -6.34
C ALA A 37 -16.43 13.23 -7.05
N GLY A 38 -15.92 12.03 -7.13
CA GLY A 38 -14.87 11.63 -8.07
C GLY A 38 -14.11 10.41 -7.56
N GLY A 39 -14.63 9.20 -7.89
CA GLY A 39 -14.09 7.93 -7.45
C GLY A 39 -12.67 7.69 -7.96
N GLY A 40 -11.92 7.01 -7.18
CA GLY A 40 -10.59 6.48 -7.44
C GLY A 40 -9.95 6.14 -6.11
N GLY A 41 -10.54 5.16 -5.40
CA GLY A 41 -9.96 4.66 -4.16
C GLY A 41 -8.77 3.77 -4.48
N GLY A 42 -7.55 4.26 -4.28
CA GLY A 42 -6.38 3.41 -4.13
C GLY A 42 -6.52 2.61 -2.82
N PHE A 43 -6.31 1.31 -2.88
CA PHE A 43 -6.39 0.43 -1.72
C PHE A 43 -5.08 0.52 -0.92
N ASN A 44 -5.16 0.81 0.37
CA ASN A 44 -4.00 1.08 1.22
C ASN A 44 -3.95 0.14 2.41
N ILE A 45 -2.99 -0.77 2.45
CA ILE A 45 -2.79 -1.72 3.54
C ILE A 45 -2.47 -1.00 4.86
N ILE A 46 -1.68 0.07 4.83
CA ILE A 46 -1.27 0.79 6.04
C ILE A 46 -2.29 1.87 6.45
N ALA A 47 -3.01 2.47 5.49
CA ALA A 47 -4.15 3.33 5.84
C ALA A 47 -5.22 2.54 6.61
N LEU A 48 -5.40 1.25 6.30
CA LEU A 48 -6.24 0.35 7.06
C LEU A 48 -5.70 0.15 8.48
N LEU A 49 -4.40 -0.05 8.65
CA LEU A 49 -3.78 -0.16 9.99
C LEU A 49 -3.98 1.12 10.80
N LEU A 50 -3.82 2.29 10.20
CA LEU A 50 -4.03 3.56 10.88
C LEU A 50 -5.52 3.84 11.14
N GLN A 51 -6.40 3.50 10.19
CA GLN A 51 -7.85 3.64 10.34
C GLN A 51 -8.41 2.67 11.39
N MET A 52 -7.86 1.46 11.50
CA MET A 52 -8.17 0.52 12.57
C MET A 52 -7.72 1.03 13.95
N PHE A 53 -6.60 1.73 14.02
CA PHE A 53 -6.13 2.37 15.26
C PHE A 53 -7.02 3.54 15.68
N LEU A 54 -7.57 4.29 14.73
CA LEU A 54 -8.37 5.49 14.97
C LEU A 54 -9.88 5.18 15.15
N SER A 55 -10.37 4.06 14.60
CA SER A 55 -11.81 3.68 14.66
C SER A 55 -12.21 2.93 15.94
N GLY A 56 -11.30 2.71 16.86
CA GLY A 56 -11.48 1.88 18.07
C GLY A 56 -12.28 2.49 19.21
N LYS A 57 -13.19 3.48 18.98
CA LYS A 57 -14.11 3.94 20.04
C LYS A 57 -15.38 4.56 19.49
N GLY A 58 -16.41 3.77 19.36
CA GLY A 58 -17.75 4.22 19.02
C GLY A 58 -18.80 3.17 19.31
N GLY A 59 -19.03 2.86 20.58
CA GLY A 59 -20.17 2.09 21.09
C GLY A 59 -21.19 3.02 21.74
N ASN A 60 -22.32 3.18 21.07
CA ASN A 60 -23.70 3.36 21.54
C ASN A 60 -24.04 4.42 22.61
N GLY A 61 -25.03 5.25 22.32
CA GLY A 61 -25.90 5.88 23.31
C GLY A 61 -26.06 7.38 23.26
N GLY A 62 -27.05 7.85 22.56
CA GLY A 62 -27.97 8.95 22.83
C GLY A 62 -27.54 10.28 23.46
N LYS A 63 -27.97 11.36 22.79
CA LYS A 63 -28.33 12.71 23.26
C LYS A 63 -27.24 13.77 23.46
N LYS A 64 -27.38 14.81 22.63
CA LYS A 64 -27.16 16.27 22.82
C LYS A 64 -26.21 16.74 23.94
N GLY A 65 -25.21 17.50 23.54
CA GLY A 65 -24.50 18.42 24.43
C GLY A 65 -23.04 18.59 24.07
N GLY A 66 -22.60 19.81 23.76
CA GLY A 66 -21.24 20.18 23.35
C GLY A 66 -20.15 19.71 24.29
N GLY A 67 -19.00 19.48 23.70
CA GLY A 67 -17.83 19.09 24.45
C GLY A 67 -16.62 18.79 23.56
N CYS A 68 -15.89 19.81 23.20
CA CYS A 68 -14.51 19.76 22.76
C CYS A 68 -13.69 19.04 23.84
N GLY A 69 -13.03 17.90 23.59
CA GLY A 69 -12.18 17.33 24.63
C GLY A 69 -11.43 16.04 24.35
N CYS A 70 -11.77 15.22 23.39
CA CYS A 70 -11.16 13.87 23.31
C CYS A 70 -10.00 13.73 22.32
N LEU A 71 -9.87 14.61 21.33
CA LEU A 71 -8.77 14.57 20.37
C LEU A 71 -7.44 15.06 20.95
N GLY A 72 -7.48 15.99 21.91
CA GLY A 72 -6.27 16.53 22.55
C GLY A 72 -5.55 15.49 23.44
N ILE A 73 -6.26 14.58 24.06
CA ILE A 73 -5.70 13.58 24.97
C ILE A 73 -4.94 12.49 24.22
N ILE A 74 -5.44 12.08 23.06
CA ILE A 74 -4.81 11.03 22.22
C ILE A 74 -3.51 11.55 21.62
N VAL A 75 -3.49 12.77 21.12
CA VAL A 75 -2.27 13.42 20.62
C VAL A 75 -1.25 13.60 21.75
N ALA A 76 -1.69 13.98 22.95
CA ALA A 76 -0.80 14.10 24.10
C ALA A 76 -0.21 12.75 24.52
N LEU A 77 -0.96 11.65 24.49
CA LEU A 77 -0.48 10.32 24.84
C LEU A 77 0.51 9.76 23.79
N VAL A 78 0.29 10.04 22.51
CA VAL A 78 1.25 9.66 21.45
C VAL A 78 2.55 10.45 21.57
N VAL A 79 2.48 11.74 21.85
CA VAL A 79 3.66 12.58 22.07
C VAL A 79 4.42 12.12 23.34
N VAL A 80 3.72 11.82 24.43
CA VAL A 80 4.33 11.28 25.67
C VAL A 80 4.98 9.92 25.41
N TYR A 81 4.34 9.04 24.66
CA TYR A 81 4.91 7.74 24.29
C TYR A 81 6.18 7.88 23.45
N LEU A 82 6.19 8.79 22.45
CA LEU A 82 7.37 9.06 21.63
C LEU A 82 8.52 9.68 22.43
N VAL A 83 8.23 10.48 23.43
CA VAL A 83 9.24 11.06 24.33
C VAL A 83 9.84 10.01 25.28
N ILE A 84 9.02 9.08 25.78
CA ILE A 84 9.48 8.02 26.70
C ILE A 84 10.23 6.92 25.95
N SER A 85 9.93 6.67 24.68
CA SER A 85 10.60 5.64 23.87
C SER A 85 11.94 6.05 23.26
N GLY A 86 12.52 7.18 23.69
CA GLY A 86 13.92 7.55 23.40
C GLY A 86 14.19 8.23 22.06
N GLY A 87 13.14 8.67 21.32
CA GLY A 87 13.31 9.34 20.02
C GLY A 87 13.12 10.87 20.02
N GLY A 88 12.91 11.52 21.18
CA GLY A 88 12.33 12.85 21.23
C GLY A 88 13.22 14.03 21.64
N GLY A 89 14.53 13.94 21.50
CA GLY A 89 15.44 15.00 21.97
C GLY A 89 15.31 16.38 21.30
N SER A 90 14.72 16.51 20.14
CA SER A 90 14.71 17.76 19.37
C SER A 90 13.34 18.47 19.27
N ILE A 91 12.25 17.82 19.65
CA ILE A 91 10.91 18.40 19.47
C ILE A 91 10.46 19.23 20.67
N LEU A 92 10.95 18.92 21.87
CA LEU A 92 10.54 19.60 23.10
C LEU A 92 11.16 20.99 23.27
N GLY A 93 12.33 21.26 22.70
CA GLY A 93 12.99 22.55 22.70
C GLY A 93 12.24 23.64 21.92
N GLY A 94 11.47 23.25 20.90
CA GLY A 94 10.69 24.19 20.09
C GLY A 94 9.33 24.58 20.67
N LEU A 95 8.77 23.78 21.58
CA LEU A 95 7.40 24.00 22.07
C LEU A 95 7.33 24.83 23.37
N LEU A 96 8.41 24.86 24.16
CA LEU A 96 8.46 25.58 25.44
C LEU A 96 9.17 26.94 25.38
N GLY A 97 9.81 27.29 24.26
CA GLY A 97 10.55 28.57 24.09
C GLY A 97 9.77 29.73 23.47
N GLY A 98 8.48 29.59 23.21
CA GLY A 98 7.71 30.53 22.41
C GLY A 98 6.70 31.42 23.13
N MET A 99 7.08 32.01 24.27
CA MET A 99 6.24 33.02 24.93
C MET A 99 7.03 34.29 25.31
N GLU A 100 7.78 34.83 24.38
CA GLU A 100 8.20 36.24 24.41
C GLU A 100 8.50 36.72 22.97
N GLY A 101 7.85 37.85 22.66
CA GLY A 101 7.69 38.49 21.38
C GLY A 101 8.88 38.54 20.43
N GLY A 102 8.69 38.06 19.24
CA GLY A 102 9.53 38.28 18.09
C GLY A 102 9.01 37.48 16.92
N MET A 103 8.55 38.11 15.83
CA MET A 103 8.28 37.41 14.58
C MET A 103 9.53 36.65 14.15
N PRO A 104 9.46 35.33 13.91
CA PRO A 104 10.59 34.66 13.29
C PRO A 104 10.69 35.16 11.86
N THR A 105 11.76 35.86 11.54
CA THR A 105 12.25 36.04 10.19
C THR A 105 12.35 34.65 9.56
N ALA A 106 11.78 34.49 8.37
CA ALA A 106 11.90 33.28 7.56
C ALA A 106 13.39 32.93 7.43
N SER A 107 13.83 31.92 8.18
CA SER A 107 15.14 31.33 7.96
C SER A 107 15.03 30.67 6.58
N ASN A 108 15.89 31.05 5.65
CA ASN A 108 16.16 30.29 4.45
C ASN A 108 16.52 28.86 4.91
N GLY A 109 15.54 27.95 4.91
CA GLY A 109 15.80 26.56 5.16
C GLY A 109 16.78 26.09 4.08
N GLU A 110 18.01 25.81 4.47
CA GLU A 110 18.93 25.01 3.68
C GLU A 110 18.15 23.77 3.27
N LYS A 111 17.95 23.58 1.96
CA LYS A 111 17.48 22.31 1.43
C LYS A 111 18.57 21.32 1.80
N THR A 112 18.33 20.49 2.81
CA THR A 112 19.18 19.35 3.06
C THR A 112 19.11 18.50 1.80
N GLU A 113 20.24 18.38 1.10
CA GLU A 113 20.36 17.55 -0.08
C GLU A 113 20.03 16.11 0.34
N TYR A 114 19.10 15.48 -0.37
CA TYR A 114 18.75 14.08 -0.12
C TYR A 114 19.99 13.23 -0.39
N VAL A 115 20.45 12.51 0.62
CA VAL A 115 21.58 11.59 0.51
C VAL A 115 21.03 10.16 0.55
N GLU A 116 21.11 9.47 -0.58
CA GLU A 116 20.71 8.07 -0.70
C GLU A 116 21.61 7.18 0.19
N SER A 117 21.01 6.36 1.02
CA SER A 117 21.72 5.33 1.77
C SER A 117 22.05 4.12 0.86
N ALA A 118 23.07 3.33 1.24
CA ALA A 118 23.40 2.10 0.52
C ALA A 118 22.20 1.13 0.43
N GLN A 119 21.42 1.02 1.49
CA GLN A 119 20.22 0.18 1.55
C GLN A 119 19.12 0.69 0.62
N GLU A 120 18.88 2.00 0.56
CA GLU A 120 17.89 2.56 -0.37
C GLU A 120 18.29 2.34 -1.82
N LYS A 121 19.61 2.45 -2.13
CA LYS A 121 20.11 2.15 -3.46
C LYS A 121 19.87 0.70 -3.86
N GLU A 122 20.13 -0.24 -2.95
CA GLU A 122 19.87 -1.66 -3.16
C GLU A 122 18.37 -1.95 -3.39
N LEU A 123 17.51 -1.39 -2.55
CA LEU A 123 16.06 -1.52 -2.69
C LEU A 123 15.51 -0.85 -3.96
N TYR A 124 16.12 0.26 -4.38
CA TYR A 124 15.78 0.92 -5.64
C TYR A 124 16.14 0.03 -6.83
N ASP A 125 17.37 -0.47 -6.90
CA ASP A 125 17.81 -1.39 -7.95
C ASP A 125 16.93 -2.65 -7.99
N PHE A 126 16.66 -3.23 -6.83
CA PHE A 126 15.75 -4.36 -6.69
C PHE A 126 14.35 -4.04 -7.25
N ALA A 127 13.71 -2.96 -6.82
CA ALA A 127 12.36 -2.61 -7.26
C ALA A 127 12.28 -2.38 -8.77
N THR A 128 13.31 -1.76 -9.36
CA THR A 128 13.38 -1.52 -10.81
C THR A 128 13.53 -2.80 -11.61
N LYS A 129 14.26 -3.79 -11.10
CA LYS A 129 14.42 -5.12 -11.72
C LYS A 129 13.15 -5.95 -11.61
N ILE A 130 12.46 -5.91 -10.48
CA ILE A 130 11.17 -6.59 -10.32
C ILE A 130 10.13 -5.99 -11.26
N LEU A 131 10.05 -4.65 -11.37
CA LEU A 131 9.15 -4.02 -12.33
C LEU A 131 9.45 -4.49 -13.76
N ALA A 132 10.73 -4.54 -14.15
CA ALA A 132 11.15 -5.06 -15.46
C ALA A 132 10.69 -6.51 -15.68
N GLY A 133 10.80 -7.37 -14.67
CA GLY A 133 10.28 -8.74 -14.72
C GLY A 133 8.78 -8.80 -14.91
N THR A 134 8.02 -7.91 -14.25
CA THR A 134 6.56 -7.83 -14.47
C THR A 134 6.23 -7.37 -15.89
N GLU A 135 7.00 -6.44 -16.48
CA GLU A 135 6.82 -5.99 -17.85
C GLU A 135 7.03 -7.13 -18.85
N ASP A 136 8.08 -7.92 -18.67
CA ASP A 136 8.43 -9.04 -19.56
C ASP A 136 7.34 -10.13 -19.51
N VAL A 137 6.93 -10.51 -18.32
CA VAL A 137 5.89 -11.53 -18.11
C VAL A 137 4.54 -11.07 -18.68
N TRP A 138 4.06 -9.89 -18.26
CA TRP A 138 2.74 -9.44 -18.68
C TRP A 138 2.67 -9.08 -20.16
N SER A 139 3.78 -8.62 -20.78
CA SER A 139 3.85 -8.46 -22.23
C SER A 139 3.61 -9.79 -22.96
N SER A 140 4.25 -10.86 -22.49
CA SER A 140 4.07 -12.21 -23.04
C SER A 140 2.64 -12.72 -22.83
N GLU A 141 2.08 -12.58 -21.61
CA GLU A 141 0.73 -13.08 -21.31
C GLU A 141 -0.35 -12.32 -22.10
N PHE A 142 -0.24 -11.00 -22.23
CA PHE A 142 -1.17 -10.21 -23.02
C PHE A 142 -1.08 -10.55 -24.52
N GLN A 143 0.12 -10.78 -25.05
CA GLN A 143 0.31 -11.24 -26.43
C GLN A 143 -0.39 -12.58 -26.68
N LYS A 144 -0.31 -13.54 -25.76
CA LYS A 144 -1.03 -14.82 -25.85
C LYS A 144 -2.56 -14.63 -25.91
N MET A 145 -3.06 -13.59 -25.25
CA MET A 145 -4.48 -13.20 -25.28
C MET A 145 -4.88 -12.37 -26.51
N GLY A 146 -3.94 -12.10 -27.43
CA GLY A 146 -4.18 -11.20 -28.57
C GLY A 146 -4.33 -9.73 -28.17
N LYS A 147 -3.79 -9.33 -27.02
CA LYS A 147 -3.86 -7.97 -26.46
C LYS A 147 -2.47 -7.34 -26.38
N THR A 148 -2.44 -6.02 -26.28
CA THR A 148 -1.19 -5.27 -26.04
C THR A 148 -1.11 -4.89 -24.57
N TYR A 149 0.00 -5.24 -23.91
CA TYR A 149 0.29 -4.78 -22.55
C TYR A 149 0.89 -3.37 -22.61
N LYS A 150 0.37 -2.48 -21.80
CA LYS A 150 0.97 -1.16 -21.54
C LYS A 150 1.46 -1.18 -20.10
N ALA A 151 2.76 -1.14 -19.91
CA ALA A 151 3.35 -1.17 -18.57
C ALA A 151 2.93 0.03 -17.70
N PRO A 152 2.76 -0.15 -16.40
CA PRO A 152 2.55 0.95 -15.47
C PRO A 152 3.84 1.73 -15.28
N LYS A 153 3.74 2.96 -14.78
CA LYS A 153 4.87 3.67 -14.21
C LYS A 153 5.07 3.22 -12.75
N LEU A 154 6.30 3.21 -12.27
CA LEU A 154 6.64 3.11 -10.86
C LEU A 154 7.18 4.46 -10.38
N VAL A 155 6.56 5.05 -9.37
CA VAL A 155 7.07 6.22 -8.66
C VAL A 155 7.63 5.77 -7.32
N ILE A 156 8.92 6.01 -7.11
CA ILE A 156 9.59 5.79 -5.82
C ILE A 156 9.70 7.14 -5.12
N PHE A 157 9.19 7.23 -3.90
CA PHE A 157 9.12 8.49 -3.16
C PHE A 157 9.59 8.32 -1.71
N THR A 158 9.76 9.42 -1.00
CA THR A 158 10.05 9.48 0.44
C THR A 158 9.00 10.34 1.13
N ASP A 159 8.48 9.87 2.27
CA ASP A 159 7.53 10.54 3.17
C ASP A 159 6.16 10.84 2.56
N ALA A 160 6.07 11.62 1.49
CA ALA A 160 4.80 12.03 0.91
C ALA A 160 4.89 12.19 -0.61
N VAL A 161 3.79 11.87 -1.29
CA VAL A 161 3.67 11.98 -2.74
C VAL A 161 2.27 12.44 -3.15
N ARG A 162 2.19 13.17 -4.25
CA ARG A 162 0.94 13.48 -4.94
C ARG A 162 0.75 12.52 -6.11
N SER A 163 -0.38 11.83 -6.14
CA SER A 163 -0.80 10.92 -7.22
C SER A 163 -2.07 11.42 -7.91
N GLY A 164 -2.44 10.80 -9.02
CA GLY A 164 -3.74 11.01 -9.66
C GLY A 164 -4.94 10.64 -8.78
N CYS A 165 -4.72 9.78 -7.76
CA CYS A 165 -5.73 9.35 -6.79
C CYS A 165 -5.75 10.20 -5.50
N GLY A 166 -4.92 11.25 -5.43
CA GLY A 166 -4.81 12.12 -4.26
C GLY A 166 -3.42 12.11 -3.62
N ASN A 167 -3.33 12.71 -2.43
CA ASN A 167 -2.09 12.74 -1.66
C ASN A 167 -1.94 11.44 -0.88
N ALA A 168 -0.72 10.92 -0.84
CA ALA A 168 -0.35 9.75 -0.06
C ALA A 168 0.93 10.03 0.74
N SER A 169 1.18 9.22 1.77
CA SER A 169 2.38 9.28 2.59
C SER A 169 2.96 7.89 2.79
N SER A 170 4.14 7.78 3.40
CA SER A 170 4.77 6.50 3.75
C SER A 170 3.83 5.58 4.55
N SER A 171 2.92 6.16 5.37
CA SER A 171 1.91 5.39 6.12
C SER A 171 0.80 4.80 5.25
N THR A 172 0.68 5.24 3.99
CA THR A 172 -0.27 4.69 3.03
C THR A 172 0.14 3.28 2.58
N GLY A 173 1.44 2.97 2.60
CA GLY A 173 2.01 1.79 1.97
C GLY A 173 2.10 1.90 0.46
N PRO A 174 2.60 0.86 -0.22
CA PRO A 174 2.54 0.73 -1.66
C PRO A 174 1.11 0.76 -2.17
N PHE A 175 0.87 1.33 -3.34
CA PHE A 175 -0.45 1.34 -3.96
C PHE A 175 -0.39 1.57 -5.47
N TYR A 176 -1.37 1.02 -6.16
CA TYR A 176 -1.62 1.32 -7.56
C TYR A 176 -2.71 2.40 -7.69
N CYS A 177 -2.46 3.40 -8.50
CA CYS A 177 -3.45 4.42 -8.86
C CYS A 177 -3.92 4.25 -10.30
N SER A 178 -5.20 3.92 -10.50
CA SER A 178 -5.76 3.71 -11.83
C SER A 178 -5.95 5.01 -12.62
N ALA A 179 -6.06 6.16 -11.93
CA ALA A 179 -6.26 7.46 -12.59
C ALA A 179 -5.03 7.92 -13.39
N ASP A 180 -3.83 7.54 -12.97
CA ASP A 180 -2.57 7.85 -13.67
C ASP A 180 -1.78 6.60 -14.07
N GLN A 181 -2.33 5.40 -13.83
CA GLN A 181 -1.74 4.10 -14.17
C GLN A 181 -0.34 3.92 -13.59
N THR A 182 -0.17 4.29 -12.33
CA THR A 182 1.12 4.36 -11.66
C THR A 182 1.10 3.56 -10.35
N VAL A 183 2.15 2.78 -10.13
CA VAL A 183 2.46 2.16 -8.84
C VAL A 183 3.30 3.14 -8.03
N TYR A 184 2.99 3.32 -6.76
CA TYR A 184 3.68 4.21 -5.84
C TYR A 184 4.27 3.42 -4.68
N ILE A 185 5.56 3.61 -4.39
CA ILE A 185 6.25 2.91 -3.30
C ILE A 185 7.19 3.87 -2.58
N ASP A 186 7.08 3.92 -1.25
CA ASP A 186 8.15 4.39 -0.37
C ASP A 186 9.00 3.19 0.05
N LEU A 187 10.30 3.20 -0.25
CA LEU A 187 11.19 2.06 0.04
C LEU A 187 11.30 1.75 1.54
N SER A 188 11.03 2.73 2.42
CA SER A 188 10.97 2.50 3.86
C SER A 188 9.87 1.51 4.27
N PHE A 189 8.88 1.29 3.41
CA PHE A 189 7.82 0.30 3.62
C PHE A 189 8.39 -1.12 3.81
N PHE A 190 9.37 -1.52 3.01
CA PHE A 190 9.96 -2.87 3.09
C PHE A 190 10.66 -3.09 4.45
N MET A 191 11.39 -2.08 4.93
CA MET A 191 12.00 -2.14 6.27
C MET A 191 10.94 -2.18 7.38
N SER A 192 9.85 -1.43 7.20
CA SER A 192 8.72 -1.41 8.13
C SER A 192 7.97 -2.74 8.15
N MET A 193 7.80 -3.38 6.99
CA MET A 193 7.15 -4.69 6.85
C MET A 193 7.89 -5.76 7.66
N LYS A 194 9.23 -5.83 7.54
CA LYS A 194 10.08 -6.69 8.38
C LYS A 194 9.90 -6.41 9.87
N LYS A 195 10.04 -5.14 10.27
CA LYS A 195 10.03 -4.73 11.68
C LYS A 195 8.65 -4.86 12.32
N GLN A 196 7.59 -4.49 11.61
CA GLN A 196 6.25 -4.38 12.18
C GLN A 196 5.48 -5.69 12.14
N ILE A 197 5.57 -6.45 11.06
CA ILE A 197 4.76 -7.66 10.88
C ILE A 197 5.60 -8.95 10.72
N GLY A 198 6.93 -8.84 10.68
CA GLY A 198 7.82 -9.99 10.55
C GLY A 198 7.72 -10.66 9.17
N ALA A 199 7.33 -9.90 8.15
CA ALA A 199 7.43 -10.31 6.75
C ALA A 199 8.71 -9.72 6.16
N ASP A 200 9.62 -10.57 5.75
CA ASP A 200 10.96 -10.24 5.27
C ASP A 200 11.35 -11.16 4.12
N GLY A 201 12.35 -10.76 3.39
CA GLY A 201 12.92 -11.50 2.28
C GLY A 201 12.63 -10.85 0.92
N ASP A 202 13.48 -11.19 -0.03
CA ASP A 202 13.45 -10.59 -1.36
C ASP A 202 12.13 -10.88 -2.07
N PHE A 203 11.66 -12.11 -1.98
CA PHE A 203 10.40 -12.49 -2.62
C PHE A 203 9.18 -11.88 -1.93
N ALA A 204 9.24 -11.60 -0.62
CA ALA A 204 8.18 -10.86 0.07
C ALA A 204 8.04 -9.43 -0.49
N TYR A 205 9.16 -8.78 -0.81
CA TYR A 205 9.17 -7.44 -1.42
C TYR A 205 8.75 -7.48 -2.88
N ALA A 206 9.23 -8.49 -3.63
CA ALA A 206 8.84 -8.72 -5.02
C ALA A 206 7.32 -8.99 -5.14
N TYR A 207 6.76 -9.79 -4.24
CA TYR A 207 5.33 -10.05 -4.17
C TYR A 207 4.51 -8.76 -4.02
N VAL A 208 4.91 -7.84 -3.15
CA VAL A 208 4.21 -6.56 -2.98
C VAL A 208 4.19 -5.77 -4.29
N ILE A 209 5.34 -5.63 -4.97
CA ILE A 209 5.42 -4.92 -6.25
C ILE A 209 4.54 -5.61 -7.30
N ALA A 210 4.62 -6.93 -7.40
CA ALA A 210 3.85 -7.73 -8.35
C ALA A 210 2.34 -7.68 -8.07
N HIS A 211 1.93 -7.57 -6.81
CA HIS A 211 0.54 -7.38 -6.39
C HIS A 211 -0.01 -6.03 -6.90
N GLU A 212 0.73 -4.93 -6.72
CA GLU A 212 0.32 -3.62 -7.24
C GLU A 212 0.25 -3.61 -8.78
N VAL A 213 1.17 -4.31 -9.44
CA VAL A 213 1.08 -4.55 -10.90
C VAL A 213 -0.13 -5.43 -11.24
N GLY A 214 -0.52 -6.36 -10.35
CA GLY A 214 -1.76 -7.14 -10.48
C GLY A 214 -3.00 -6.25 -10.57
N HIS A 215 -3.08 -5.18 -9.78
CA HIS A 215 -4.15 -4.17 -9.92
C HIS A 215 -4.09 -3.43 -11.24
N HIS A 216 -2.90 -3.17 -11.77
CA HIS A 216 -2.76 -2.61 -13.12
C HIS A 216 -3.26 -3.58 -14.20
N VAL A 217 -2.98 -4.87 -14.06
CA VAL A 217 -3.52 -5.91 -14.96
C VAL A 217 -5.04 -5.94 -14.90
N GLN A 218 -5.64 -5.89 -13.70
CA GLN A 218 -7.10 -5.77 -13.52
C GLN A 218 -7.67 -4.53 -14.22
N TYR A 219 -6.95 -3.41 -14.13
CA TYR A 219 -7.34 -2.19 -14.84
C TYR A 219 -7.36 -2.40 -16.36
N LEU A 220 -6.29 -2.96 -16.94
CA LEU A 220 -6.18 -3.22 -18.37
C LEU A 220 -7.21 -4.24 -18.87
N LEU A 221 -7.62 -5.19 -18.04
CA LEU A 221 -8.66 -6.17 -18.34
C LEU A 221 -10.09 -5.65 -18.09
N GLY A 222 -10.24 -4.45 -17.50
CA GLY A 222 -11.51 -3.83 -17.18
C GLY A 222 -12.18 -4.31 -15.90
N THR A 223 -11.58 -5.30 -15.21
CA THR A 223 -12.11 -5.88 -13.96
C THR A 223 -12.12 -4.84 -12.84
N LEU A 224 -11.04 -4.07 -12.69
CA LEU A 224 -10.92 -3.05 -11.63
C LEU A 224 -12.02 -1.99 -11.75
N GLU A 225 -12.26 -1.48 -12.95
CA GLU A 225 -13.27 -0.46 -13.19
C GLU A 225 -14.69 -0.99 -12.97
N GLN A 226 -14.97 -2.21 -13.39
CA GLN A 226 -16.26 -2.85 -13.16
C GLN A 226 -16.52 -3.06 -11.65
N ALA A 227 -15.53 -3.53 -10.92
CA ALA A 227 -15.62 -3.71 -9.48
C ALA A 227 -15.84 -2.38 -8.74
N HIS A 228 -15.12 -1.32 -9.11
CA HIS A 228 -15.31 0.01 -8.54
C HIS A 228 -16.73 0.55 -8.76
N ARG A 229 -17.31 0.36 -9.96
CA ARG A 229 -18.70 0.75 -10.22
C ARG A 229 -19.68 -0.03 -9.34
N GLN A 230 -19.46 -1.33 -9.15
CA GLN A 230 -20.30 -2.15 -8.26
C GLN A 230 -20.16 -1.72 -6.79
N MET A 231 -18.93 -1.50 -6.31
CA MET A 231 -18.69 -1.01 -4.94
C MET A 231 -19.39 0.33 -4.68
N ALA A 232 -19.32 1.25 -5.66
CA ALA A 232 -19.99 2.55 -5.55
C ALA A 232 -21.51 2.44 -5.42
N SER A 233 -22.14 1.41 -6.02
CA SER A 233 -23.59 1.19 -5.93
C SER A 233 -24.05 0.70 -4.56
N TYR A 234 -23.17 0.03 -3.80
CA TYR A 234 -23.48 -0.44 -2.44
C TYR A 234 -23.13 0.58 -1.34
N GLY A 235 -22.33 1.59 -1.67
CA GLY A 235 -21.81 2.56 -0.70
C GLY A 235 -20.51 2.10 -0.03
N GLN A 236 -19.66 3.06 0.25
CA GLN A 236 -18.34 2.83 0.84
C GLN A 236 -18.47 2.18 2.23
N GLY A 237 -17.70 1.12 2.45
CA GLY A 237 -17.62 0.41 3.73
C GLY A 237 -18.81 -0.51 4.02
N SER A 238 -19.77 -0.68 3.08
CA SER A 238 -20.79 -1.73 3.20
C SER A 238 -20.15 -3.12 3.07
N LYS A 239 -20.82 -4.13 3.63
CA LYS A 239 -20.35 -5.52 3.55
C LYS A 239 -20.18 -5.97 2.09
N GLU A 240 -21.13 -5.60 1.24
CA GLU A 240 -21.13 -5.94 -0.18
C GLU A 240 -19.95 -5.27 -0.92
N ALA A 241 -19.70 -3.98 -0.66
CA ALA A 241 -18.55 -3.28 -1.24
C ALA A 241 -17.23 -3.88 -0.75
N ASN A 242 -17.14 -4.23 0.55
CA ASN A 242 -15.95 -4.87 1.11
C ASN A 242 -15.71 -6.26 0.49
N GLN A 243 -16.76 -7.05 0.26
CA GLN A 243 -16.64 -8.35 -0.40
C GLN A 243 -16.13 -8.23 -1.86
N ILE A 244 -16.55 -7.19 -2.58
CA ILE A 244 -16.03 -6.90 -3.92
C ILE A 244 -14.54 -6.52 -3.85
N SER A 245 -14.17 -5.68 -2.86
CA SER A 245 -12.78 -5.33 -2.59
C SER A 245 -11.91 -6.58 -2.36
N VAL A 246 -12.35 -7.48 -1.46
CA VAL A 246 -11.66 -8.75 -1.22
C VAL A 246 -11.44 -9.54 -2.51
N ARG A 247 -12.43 -9.61 -3.41
CA ARG A 247 -12.28 -10.31 -4.70
C ARG A 247 -11.19 -9.70 -5.58
N LEU A 248 -11.09 -8.37 -5.60
CA LEU A 248 -9.99 -7.66 -6.31
C LEU A 248 -8.64 -8.02 -5.70
N GLU A 249 -8.53 -7.96 -4.39
CA GLU A 249 -7.28 -8.25 -3.68
C GLU A 249 -6.79 -9.68 -3.90
N LEU A 250 -7.69 -10.66 -3.76
CA LEU A 250 -7.35 -12.07 -3.99
C LEU A 250 -6.96 -12.35 -5.45
N GLN A 251 -7.57 -11.65 -6.41
CA GLN A 251 -7.17 -11.73 -7.81
C GLN A 251 -5.80 -11.08 -8.06
N ALA A 252 -5.48 -9.96 -7.38
CA ALA A 252 -4.16 -9.34 -7.47
C ALA A 252 -3.08 -10.24 -6.86
N ASP A 253 -3.36 -10.91 -5.73
CA ASP A 253 -2.49 -11.95 -5.15
C ASP A 253 -2.25 -13.10 -6.13
N PHE A 254 -3.32 -13.56 -6.81
CA PHE A 254 -3.21 -14.59 -7.84
C PHE A 254 -2.33 -14.13 -9.02
N TYR A 255 -2.50 -12.90 -9.49
CA TYR A 255 -1.69 -12.36 -10.59
C TYR A 255 -0.22 -12.17 -10.18
N ALA A 256 0.06 -11.81 -8.93
CA ALA A 256 1.42 -11.84 -8.41
C ALA A 256 2.03 -13.25 -8.46
N GLY A 257 1.23 -14.27 -8.16
CA GLY A 257 1.65 -15.66 -8.28
C GLY A 257 1.86 -16.09 -9.75
N VAL A 258 0.99 -15.68 -10.66
CA VAL A 258 1.16 -15.93 -12.11
C VAL A 258 2.45 -15.28 -12.62
N TRP A 259 2.73 -14.04 -12.21
CA TRP A 259 4.00 -13.39 -12.52
C TRP A 259 5.17 -14.24 -12.03
N ALA A 260 5.19 -14.66 -10.77
CA ALA A 260 6.28 -15.44 -10.19
C ALA A 260 6.52 -16.75 -10.95
N TYR A 261 5.45 -17.47 -11.33
CA TYR A 261 5.55 -18.68 -12.14
C TYR A 261 6.26 -18.44 -13.48
N HIS A 262 5.86 -17.39 -14.20
CA HIS A 262 6.44 -17.10 -15.53
C HIS A 262 7.82 -16.46 -15.44
N ASP A 263 8.07 -15.59 -14.46
CA ASP A 263 9.37 -14.97 -14.22
C ASP A 263 10.42 -16.04 -13.92
N ASN A 264 10.06 -17.02 -13.07
CA ASN A 264 10.95 -18.13 -12.80
C ASN A 264 11.23 -19.02 -14.03
N ARG A 265 10.23 -19.23 -14.88
CA ARG A 265 10.42 -19.99 -16.13
C ARG A 265 11.27 -19.24 -17.16
N MET A 266 11.23 -17.93 -17.19
CA MET A 266 12.02 -17.09 -18.10
C MET A 266 13.45 -16.90 -17.62
N PHE A 267 13.64 -16.77 -16.30
CA PHE A 267 14.88 -16.23 -15.75
C PHE A 267 15.50 -17.07 -14.63
N HIS A 268 14.84 -18.13 -14.17
CA HIS A 268 15.27 -18.93 -13.02
C HIS A 268 15.55 -18.08 -11.77
N SER A 269 14.64 -17.12 -11.50
CA SER A 269 14.80 -16.09 -10.49
C SER A 269 14.45 -16.53 -9.07
N ILE A 270 13.65 -17.59 -8.92
CA ILE A 270 13.16 -18.07 -7.62
C ILE A 270 14.16 -19.09 -7.05
N GLU A 271 14.55 -18.87 -5.82
CA GLU A 271 15.45 -19.72 -5.03
C GLU A 271 14.69 -20.43 -3.91
N ASP A 272 15.35 -21.37 -3.23
CA ASP A 272 14.76 -22.11 -2.12
C ASP A 272 14.36 -21.17 -0.98
N GLY A 273 13.11 -21.25 -0.55
CA GLY A 273 12.55 -20.41 0.51
C GLY A 273 11.79 -19.16 0.02
N ASP A 274 12.02 -18.71 -1.21
CA ASP A 274 11.41 -17.49 -1.74
C ASP A 274 9.87 -17.55 -1.72
N ILE A 275 9.31 -18.66 -2.17
CA ILE A 275 7.84 -18.80 -2.20
C ILE A 275 7.25 -18.73 -0.79
N GLU A 276 7.91 -19.34 0.20
CA GLU A 276 7.53 -19.29 1.60
C GLU A 276 7.57 -17.85 2.16
N GLU A 277 8.53 -17.03 1.74
CA GLU A 277 8.59 -15.60 2.10
C GLU A 277 7.36 -14.85 1.60
N GLY A 278 7.00 -15.01 0.33
CA GLY A 278 5.81 -14.41 -0.26
C GLY A 278 4.52 -14.88 0.40
N LEU A 279 4.39 -16.19 0.65
CA LEU A 279 3.22 -16.76 1.34
C LEU A 279 3.12 -16.24 2.78
N ASN A 280 4.24 -16.10 3.49
CA ASN A 280 4.27 -15.50 4.82
C ASN A 280 3.85 -14.02 4.76
N ALA A 281 4.35 -13.26 3.79
CA ALA A 281 3.95 -11.86 3.59
C ALA A 281 2.44 -11.75 3.34
N ALA A 282 1.88 -12.55 2.42
CA ALA A 282 0.45 -12.59 2.15
C ALA A 282 -0.39 -12.91 3.40
N GLN A 283 0.07 -13.84 4.24
CA GLN A 283 -0.59 -14.16 5.52
C GLN A 283 -0.54 -13.00 6.51
N LYS A 284 0.62 -12.32 6.62
CA LYS A 284 0.84 -11.24 7.59
C LYS A 284 0.08 -9.95 7.25
N ILE A 285 -0.36 -9.80 6.03
CA ILE A 285 -1.18 -8.66 5.58
C ILE A 285 -2.67 -9.01 5.40
N GLY A 286 -3.09 -10.20 5.80
CA GLY A 286 -4.53 -10.55 5.88
C GLY A 286 -5.25 -9.75 6.96
N ASP A 287 -6.50 -9.35 6.67
CA ASP A 287 -7.31 -8.53 7.57
C ASP A 287 -7.51 -9.17 8.95
N ASP A 288 -7.66 -10.48 9.00
CA ASP A 288 -7.81 -11.24 10.24
C ASP A 288 -6.55 -11.15 11.12
N TYR A 289 -5.36 -11.29 10.53
CA TYR A 289 -4.09 -11.15 11.24
C TYR A 289 -3.89 -9.72 11.73
N LEU A 290 -4.06 -8.73 10.85
CA LEU A 290 -3.84 -7.33 11.17
C LEU A 290 -4.83 -6.82 12.23
N GLN A 291 -6.11 -7.16 12.11
CA GLN A 291 -7.12 -6.77 13.08
C GLN A 291 -6.89 -7.42 14.45
N LYS A 292 -6.58 -8.73 14.47
CA LYS A 292 -6.27 -9.43 15.71
C LYS A 292 -5.03 -8.85 16.39
N LYS A 293 -4.00 -8.51 15.62
CA LYS A 293 -2.78 -7.89 16.14
C LYS A 293 -3.03 -6.49 16.71
N ALA A 294 -3.85 -5.68 16.02
CA ALA A 294 -4.11 -4.30 16.40
C ALA A 294 -5.08 -4.15 17.58
N ARG A 295 -6.11 -5.00 17.69
CA ARG A 295 -7.22 -4.84 18.63
C ARG A 295 -7.66 -6.11 19.36
N GLY A 296 -7.00 -7.24 19.12
CA GLY A 296 -7.27 -8.51 19.79
C GLY A 296 -8.46 -9.31 19.24
N TYR A 297 -9.26 -8.77 18.34
CA TYR A 297 -10.42 -9.43 17.71
C TYR A 297 -10.56 -9.03 16.25
N THR A 298 -11.40 -9.77 15.51
CA THR A 298 -11.69 -9.53 14.09
C THR A 298 -13.15 -9.13 13.88
N VAL A 299 -13.42 -8.39 12.79
CA VAL A 299 -14.76 -8.03 12.31
C VAL A 299 -14.82 -8.38 10.83
N PRO A 300 -15.27 -9.61 10.49
CA PRO A 300 -15.18 -10.12 9.10
C PRO A 300 -15.92 -9.26 8.07
N GLU A 301 -17.01 -8.59 8.44
CA GLU A 301 -17.75 -7.70 7.55
C GLU A 301 -16.96 -6.45 7.13
N SER A 302 -15.91 -6.10 7.88
CA SER A 302 -15.02 -4.98 7.59
C SER A 302 -13.78 -5.39 6.80
N PHE A 303 -13.62 -6.67 6.47
CA PHE A 303 -12.48 -7.12 5.67
C PHE A 303 -12.64 -6.60 4.25
N ASN A 304 -11.58 -5.98 3.74
CA ASN A 304 -11.53 -5.46 2.38
C ASN A 304 -10.29 -5.93 1.60
N HIS A 305 -9.39 -6.67 2.26
CA HIS A 305 -8.24 -7.34 1.62
C HIS A 305 -8.36 -8.87 1.66
N GLY A 306 -9.20 -9.41 2.53
CA GLY A 306 -9.36 -10.84 2.74
C GLY A 306 -8.56 -11.40 3.91
N THR A 307 -8.79 -12.66 4.23
CA THR A 307 -8.10 -13.36 5.31
C THR A 307 -6.69 -13.78 4.92
N SER A 308 -5.83 -14.00 5.91
CA SER A 308 -4.49 -14.59 5.74
C SER A 308 -4.51 -15.87 4.91
N ALA A 309 -5.49 -16.73 5.16
CA ALA A 309 -5.65 -17.99 4.45
C ALA A 309 -6.05 -17.79 2.97
N GLN A 310 -6.99 -16.89 2.70
CA GLN A 310 -7.42 -16.58 1.34
C GLN A 310 -6.27 -15.99 0.54
N ARG A 311 -5.61 -14.95 1.04
CA ARG A 311 -4.50 -14.28 0.35
C ARG A 311 -3.38 -15.24 -0.01
N SER A 312 -2.88 -16.01 0.97
CA SER A 312 -1.83 -16.99 0.70
C SER A 312 -2.27 -18.11 -0.24
N SER A 313 -3.54 -18.54 -0.17
CA SER A 313 -4.09 -19.57 -1.06
C SER A 313 -4.13 -19.11 -2.52
N TRP A 314 -4.56 -17.86 -2.78
CA TRP A 314 -4.64 -17.31 -4.12
C TRP A 314 -3.26 -17.02 -4.71
N LEU A 315 -2.32 -16.49 -3.92
CA LEU A 315 -0.92 -16.36 -4.33
C LEU A 315 -0.34 -17.71 -4.72
N LYS A 316 -0.48 -18.72 -3.84
CA LYS A 316 -0.02 -20.09 -4.08
C LYS A 316 -0.63 -20.72 -5.32
N LYS A 317 -1.92 -20.47 -5.57
CA LYS A 317 -2.61 -20.95 -6.78
C LYS A 317 -1.98 -20.36 -8.04
N GLY A 318 -1.69 -19.05 -8.06
CA GLY A 318 -1.00 -18.37 -9.15
C GLY A 318 0.39 -18.95 -9.40
N VAL A 319 1.21 -19.08 -8.34
CA VAL A 319 2.56 -19.68 -8.39
C VAL A 319 2.54 -21.11 -8.94
N ARG A 320 1.50 -21.88 -8.62
CA ARG A 320 1.41 -23.28 -9.05
C ARG A 320 0.96 -23.43 -10.49
N THR A 321 0.04 -22.61 -10.96
CA THR A 321 -0.64 -22.80 -12.24
C THR A 321 -0.06 -21.96 -13.37
N GLY A 322 0.33 -20.72 -13.09
CA GLY A 322 0.73 -19.74 -14.10
C GLY A 322 -0.36 -19.43 -15.14
N ASP A 323 -1.57 -19.94 -14.98
CA ASP A 323 -2.66 -19.83 -15.93
C ASP A 323 -3.62 -18.70 -15.50
N ILE A 324 -3.53 -17.57 -16.18
CA ILE A 324 -4.34 -16.37 -15.88
C ILE A 324 -5.85 -16.65 -15.85
N THR A 325 -6.35 -17.64 -16.61
CA THR A 325 -7.78 -17.96 -16.69
C THR A 325 -8.33 -18.54 -15.39
N GLN A 326 -7.47 -19.03 -14.51
CA GLN A 326 -7.86 -19.57 -13.20
C GLN A 326 -8.02 -18.50 -12.11
N GLY A 327 -7.82 -17.22 -12.45
CA GLY A 327 -7.87 -16.09 -11.52
C GLY A 327 -9.26 -15.46 -11.37
N ASP A 328 -10.33 -16.11 -11.81
CA ASP A 328 -11.68 -15.55 -11.66
C ASP A 328 -12.18 -15.69 -10.22
N THR A 329 -12.02 -14.62 -9.44
CA THR A 329 -12.56 -14.51 -8.08
C THR A 329 -14.00 -14.02 -8.05
N PHE A 330 -14.53 -13.50 -9.17
CA PHE A 330 -15.84 -12.84 -9.23
C PHE A 330 -16.99 -13.81 -9.48
N SER A 331 -16.77 -14.87 -10.24
CA SER A 331 -17.77 -15.91 -10.52
C SER A 331 -17.91 -16.93 -9.37
N MET A 332 -16.94 -16.99 -8.46
CA MET A 332 -16.95 -17.95 -7.35
C MET A 332 -17.95 -17.52 -6.25
N SER A 333 -18.59 -18.50 -5.60
CA SER A 333 -19.37 -18.25 -4.39
C SER A 333 -18.41 -17.79 -3.25
N TRP A 334 -18.92 -16.97 -2.34
CA TRP A 334 -18.13 -16.36 -1.27
C TRP A 334 -17.42 -17.39 -0.36
N ASP A 335 -18.09 -18.47 -0.07
CA ASP A 335 -17.61 -19.57 0.77
C ASP A 335 -16.50 -20.43 0.14
N ARG A 336 -16.22 -20.21 -1.14
CA ARG A 336 -15.21 -20.93 -1.92
C ARG A 336 -13.99 -20.06 -2.30
N LEU A 337 -13.96 -18.81 -1.85
CA LEU A 337 -12.87 -17.88 -2.07
C LEU A 337 -11.65 -18.16 -1.18
#